data_8b8fed4eec1fdef50ad1700a227436b9
#
_entry.id   8b8fed4eec1fdef50ad1700a227436b9
#
_cell.length_a   1.000
_cell.length_b   1.000
_cell.length_c   1.000
_cell.angle_alpha   90.00
_cell.angle_beta   90.00
_cell.angle_gamma   90.00
#
_symmetry.space_group_name_H-M   'P 1'
#
loop_
_entity.id
_entity.type
_entity.pdbx_description
1 polymer ?
#
loop_
_entity_poly.entity_id
_entity_poly.type
_entity_poly.pdbx_seq_one_letter_code
_entity_poly.pdbx_strand_id
1 'polypeptide(L)'
;MKLYDNTAVTLFPLHSRTAYADLLSRLQDLEASNAMASLSSCSLLVKRIGGSEYVYAQGRVADGTTRQVYIAPHDVAGRALVERFRQVKADASSEKKAIEMTAKALLATGMQRLDPIEWRVVNALAEDGIFRLGGVLVGTIAFRCIATLLGARFPSASAVTADVDVAGKTISVGIIPEVACPQTALERLEMGFSPMMESDPALYGSRFKAREGEFMVEFLTPLTGRETATGQRTEIRQLGIPAIPLRFLDYLIEEPLPAVALGRRPVLVRVPQPARYAVHKLIVAREREKAAALKAQKDLEQSFDLQRVLVKLDPESLAEAFEVAITRGPGWEKRVEAGQDAMLRLFGHP
;
A
#
# COMPACT_ATOMS: atom_id res chain seq x y z
N MET A 1 9.58 -26.01 -27.31
CA MET A 1 9.09 -24.66 -27.62
C MET A 1 7.58 -24.68 -27.45
N LYS A 2 7.07 -24.49 -26.20
CA LYS A 2 5.65 -24.34 -25.96
C LYS A 2 5.31 -22.91 -26.29
N LEU A 3 4.49 -22.74 -27.32
CA LEU A 3 3.78 -21.50 -27.60
C LEU A 3 3.05 -21.11 -26.32
N TYR A 4 3.49 -20.03 -25.66
CA TYR A 4 2.69 -19.36 -24.65
C TYR A 4 1.43 -18.89 -25.36
N ASP A 5 0.36 -19.60 -25.08
CA ASP A 5 -0.97 -19.29 -25.57
C ASP A 5 -1.28 -17.85 -25.14
N ASN A 6 -1.66 -17.06 -26.10
CA ASN A 6 -1.81 -15.60 -26.05
C ASN A 6 -2.98 -15.22 -25.10
N THR A 7 -2.81 -15.42 -23.79
CA THR A 7 -3.73 -14.83 -22.82
C THR A 7 -3.49 -13.33 -22.82
N ALA A 8 -4.18 -12.69 -23.76
CA ALA A 8 -4.04 -11.28 -24.01
C ALA A 8 -4.38 -10.49 -22.73
N VAL A 9 -3.50 -9.56 -22.35
CA VAL A 9 -3.86 -8.52 -21.39
C VAL A 9 -5.13 -7.86 -21.87
N THR A 10 -6.19 -7.88 -21.06
CA THR A 10 -7.49 -7.34 -21.40
C THR A 10 -7.82 -6.17 -20.49
N LEU A 11 -8.33 -5.07 -21.07
CA LEU A 11 -8.85 -3.96 -20.30
C LEU A 11 -10.26 -4.28 -19.81
N PHE A 12 -10.54 -3.91 -18.58
CA PHE A 12 -11.91 -3.93 -18.07
C PHE A 12 -12.79 -2.93 -18.85
N PRO A 13 -14.09 -3.18 -18.97
CA PRO A 13 -15.04 -2.25 -19.58
C PRO A 13 -14.94 -0.84 -18.97
N LEU A 14 -15.22 0.19 -19.77
CA LEU A 14 -15.10 1.58 -19.35
C LEU A 14 -15.86 1.88 -18.04
N HIS A 15 -17.09 1.37 -17.92
CA HIS A 15 -17.89 1.57 -16.70
C HIS A 15 -17.21 1.02 -15.44
N SER A 16 -16.51 -0.11 -15.53
CA SER A 16 -15.77 -0.67 -14.40
C SER A 16 -14.56 0.19 -14.05
N ARG A 17 -13.85 0.72 -15.04
CA ARG A 17 -12.72 1.63 -14.83
C ARG A 17 -13.17 2.96 -14.21
N THR A 18 -14.29 3.50 -14.68
CA THR A 18 -14.89 4.71 -14.10
C THR A 18 -15.35 4.47 -12.66
N ALA A 19 -15.99 3.33 -12.37
CA ALA A 19 -16.40 2.97 -11.01
C ALA A 19 -15.19 2.78 -10.07
N TYR A 20 -14.07 2.28 -10.57
CA TYR A 20 -12.83 2.20 -9.79
C TYR A 20 -12.26 3.59 -9.48
N ALA A 21 -12.25 4.50 -10.46
CA ALA A 21 -11.79 5.87 -10.25
C ALA A 21 -12.66 6.62 -9.22
N ASP A 22 -13.99 6.46 -9.28
CA ASP A 22 -14.92 6.99 -8.28
C ASP A 22 -14.64 6.39 -6.88
N LEU A 23 -14.46 5.07 -6.79
CA LEU A 23 -14.10 4.40 -5.53
C LEU A 23 -12.80 4.95 -4.92
N LEU A 24 -11.77 5.14 -5.75
CA LEU A 24 -10.49 5.68 -5.32
C LEU A 24 -10.65 7.11 -4.78
N SER A 25 -11.36 7.98 -5.51
CA SER A 25 -11.64 9.35 -5.06
C SER A 25 -12.36 9.39 -3.72
N ARG A 26 -13.43 8.60 -3.56
CA ARG A 26 -14.22 8.51 -2.32
C ARG A 26 -13.37 8.01 -1.13
N LEU A 27 -12.47 7.07 -1.36
CA LEU A 27 -11.57 6.59 -0.31
C LEU A 27 -10.55 7.65 0.10
N GLN A 28 -10.04 8.43 -0.85
CA GLN A 28 -9.14 9.56 -0.57
C GLN A 28 -9.85 10.66 0.22
N ASP A 29 -11.09 11.01 -0.15
CA ASP A 29 -11.90 11.98 0.55
C ASP A 29 -12.22 11.53 1.98
N LEU A 30 -12.56 10.24 2.14
CA LEU A 30 -12.81 9.64 3.45
C LEU A 30 -11.55 9.66 4.33
N GLU A 31 -10.39 9.35 3.77
CA GLU A 31 -9.12 9.38 4.51
C GLU A 31 -8.75 10.82 4.90
N ALA A 32 -8.88 11.78 4.00
CA ALA A 32 -8.66 13.20 4.29
C ALA A 32 -9.61 13.69 5.40
N SER A 33 -10.88 13.30 5.33
CA SER A 33 -11.88 13.63 6.35
C SER A 33 -11.56 12.97 7.71
N ASN A 34 -11.09 11.73 7.72
CA ASN A 34 -10.67 11.03 8.93
C ASN A 34 -9.39 11.63 9.53
N ALA A 35 -8.45 12.07 8.71
CA ALA A 35 -7.24 12.75 9.17
C ALA A 35 -7.54 14.14 9.79
N MET A 36 -8.54 14.84 9.28
CA MET A 36 -9.03 16.09 9.87
C MET A 36 -9.89 15.85 11.11
N ALA A 37 -10.58 14.70 11.19
CA ALA A 37 -11.45 14.30 12.28
C ALA A 37 -10.78 13.21 13.16
N SER A 38 -9.66 13.55 13.81
CA SER A 38 -9.16 12.75 14.96
C SER A 38 -10.22 12.62 16.09
N LEU A 39 -11.32 13.35 16.00
CA LEU A 39 -12.53 13.28 16.82
C LEU A 39 -13.54 12.21 16.35
N SER A 40 -13.39 11.60 15.17
CA SER A 40 -14.40 10.65 14.64
C SER A 40 -14.41 9.29 15.35
N SER A 41 -13.38 8.97 16.12
CA SER A 41 -13.34 7.79 16.99
C SER A 41 -14.10 8.01 18.31
N CYS A 42 -14.50 9.25 18.60
CA CYS A 42 -15.24 9.59 19.81
C CYS A 42 -16.76 9.38 19.62
N SER A 43 -17.46 9.12 20.72
CA SER A 43 -18.91 9.23 20.82
C SER A 43 -19.26 10.43 21.70
N LEU A 44 -20.31 11.18 21.34
CA LEU A 44 -20.87 12.17 22.24
C LEU A 44 -21.93 11.50 23.12
N LEU A 45 -21.85 11.76 24.40
CA LEU A 45 -22.85 11.32 25.39
C LEU A 45 -23.30 12.49 26.25
N VAL A 46 -24.57 12.45 26.65
CA VAL A 46 -25.16 13.43 27.55
C VAL A 46 -25.22 12.82 28.95
N LYS A 47 -24.65 13.52 29.93
CA LYS A 47 -24.65 13.13 31.35
C LYS A 47 -25.42 14.14 32.18
N ARG A 48 -26.23 13.63 33.12
CA ARG A 48 -26.93 14.45 34.11
C ARG A 48 -26.09 14.51 35.40
N ILE A 49 -25.67 15.68 35.78
CA ILE A 49 -24.87 15.90 36.98
C ILE A 49 -25.50 17.07 37.74
N GLY A 50 -25.87 16.88 39.01
CA GLY A 50 -26.45 17.94 39.84
C GLY A 50 -27.74 18.60 39.28
N GLY A 51 -28.55 17.81 38.55
CA GLY A 51 -29.79 18.32 37.94
C GLY A 51 -29.63 18.98 36.57
N SER A 52 -28.41 19.25 36.13
CA SER A 52 -28.08 19.82 34.81
C SER A 52 -27.48 18.77 33.86
N GLU A 53 -27.69 18.95 32.57
CA GLU A 53 -27.19 18.04 31.53
C GLU A 53 -25.94 18.64 30.85
N TYR A 54 -24.97 17.77 30.57
CA TYR A 54 -23.69 18.14 29.98
C TYR A 54 -23.31 17.16 28.87
N VAL A 55 -22.67 17.69 27.80
CA VAL A 55 -22.15 16.92 26.68
C VAL A 55 -20.71 16.53 26.96
N TYR A 56 -20.40 15.25 26.87
CA TYR A 56 -19.06 14.70 26.98
C TYR A 56 -18.66 13.99 25.68
N ALA A 57 -17.42 14.16 25.24
CA ALA A 57 -16.82 13.27 24.27
C ALA A 57 -16.21 12.07 25.00
N GLN A 58 -16.47 10.87 24.50
CA GLN A 58 -15.92 9.62 24.99
C GLN A 58 -15.17 8.90 23.89
N GLY A 59 -13.89 8.58 24.10
CA GLY A 59 -13.05 7.83 23.15
C GLY A 59 -12.12 6.86 23.87
N ARG A 60 -11.67 5.86 23.15
CA ARG A 60 -10.55 5.00 23.59
C ARG A 60 -9.23 5.69 23.30
N VAL A 61 -8.33 5.72 24.28
CA VAL A 61 -6.96 6.17 24.11
C VAL A 61 -6.03 4.98 23.83
N ALA A 62 -4.78 5.28 23.43
CA ALA A 62 -3.81 4.27 22.97
C ALA A 62 -3.52 3.15 23.98
N ASP A 63 -3.67 3.42 25.29
CA ASP A 63 -3.53 2.44 26.38
C ASP A 63 -4.73 1.50 26.52
N GLY A 64 -5.74 1.61 25.64
CA GLY A 64 -6.98 0.82 25.68
C GLY A 64 -8.02 1.31 26.68
N THR A 65 -7.72 2.33 27.49
CA THR A 65 -8.67 2.93 28.43
C THR A 65 -9.65 3.86 27.73
N THR A 66 -10.82 4.01 28.32
CA THR A 66 -11.84 4.95 27.83
C THR A 66 -11.71 6.26 28.59
N ARG A 67 -11.44 7.36 27.89
CA ARG A 67 -11.46 8.71 28.46
C ARG A 67 -12.72 9.46 28.07
N GLN A 68 -13.19 10.29 29.00
CA GLN A 68 -14.30 11.19 28.80
C GLN A 68 -13.86 12.62 29.06
N VAL A 69 -14.15 13.50 28.11
CA VAL A 69 -13.79 14.93 28.17
C VAL A 69 -15.09 15.75 28.11
N TYR A 70 -15.26 16.66 29.04
CA TYR A 70 -16.34 17.63 29.01
C TYR A 70 -16.22 18.54 27.79
N ILE A 71 -17.33 18.78 27.09
CA ILE A 71 -17.37 19.59 25.88
C ILE A 71 -18.16 20.88 26.13
N ALA A 72 -19.43 20.74 26.57
CA ALA A 72 -20.33 21.88 26.71
C ALA A 72 -21.51 21.54 27.62
N PRO A 73 -22.27 22.54 28.13
CA PRO A 73 -23.59 22.32 28.68
C PRO A 73 -24.53 21.77 27.59
N HIS A 74 -25.48 20.95 27.95
CA HIS A 74 -26.52 20.44 27.02
C HIS A 74 -27.69 21.43 26.91
N ASP A 75 -27.38 22.69 26.66
CA ASP A 75 -28.30 23.77 26.32
C ASP A 75 -28.67 23.78 24.83
N VAL A 76 -29.20 24.89 24.32
CA VAL A 76 -29.54 25.01 22.89
C VAL A 76 -28.33 24.78 21.99
N ALA A 77 -27.17 25.34 22.34
CA ALA A 77 -25.93 25.20 21.56
C ALA A 77 -25.36 23.78 21.67
N GLY A 78 -25.40 23.19 22.86
CA GLY A 78 -24.97 21.82 23.10
C GLY A 78 -25.83 20.78 22.37
N ARG A 79 -27.15 20.98 22.31
CA ARG A 79 -28.04 20.12 21.50
C ARG A 79 -27.75 20.24 20.00
N ALA A 80 -27.55 21.45 19.50
CA ALA A 80 -27.15 21.67 18.10
C ALA A 80 -25.83 20.98 17.75
N LEU A 81 -24.85 21.03 18.67
CA LEU A 81 -23.58 20.34 18.52
C LEU A 81 -23.76 18.80 18.43
N VAL A 82 -24.54 18.23 19.33
CA VAL A 82 -24.83 16.77 19.34
C VAL A 82 -25.52 16.34 18.05
N GLU A 83 -26.49 17.13 17.58
CA GLU A 83 -27.22 16.81 16.33
C GLU A 83 -26.31 16.92 15.12
N ARG A 84 -25.49 17.96 15.02
CA ARG A 84 -24.48 18.09 13.95
C ARG A 84 -23.50 16.93 13.93
N PHE A 85 -23.05 16.49 15.11
CA PHE A 85 -22.16 15.35 15.22
C PHE A 85 -22.83 14.03 14.76
N ARG A 86 -24.10 13.84 15.11
CA ARG A 86 -24.90 12.69 14.65
C ARG A 86 -25.05 12.68 13.13
N GLN A 87 -25.34 13.85 12.54
CA GLN A 87 -25.47 13.98 11.09
C GLN A 87 -24.16 13.60 10.38
N VAL A 88 -23.04 14.19 10.79
CA VAL A 88 -21.72 13.88 10.22
C VAL A 88 -21.39 12.38 10.33
N LYS A 89 -21.75 11.76 11.45
CA LYS A 89 -21.55 10.32 11.65
C LYS A 89 -22.47 9.45 10.79
N ALA A 90 -23.70 9.89 10.56
CA ALA A 90 -24.65 9.23 9.67
C ALA A 90 -24.19 9.30 8.21
N ASP A 91 -23.73 10.46 7.76
CA ASP A 91 -23.22 10.69 6.42
C ASP A 91 -21.97 9.83 6.15
N ALA A 92 -21.01 9.79 7.09
CA ALA A 92 -19.85 8.92 7.02
C ALA A 92 -20.21 7.42 6.98
N SER A 93 -21.26 7.00 7.68
CA SER A 93 -21.76 5.61 7.65
C SER A 93 -22.39 5.26 6.31
N SER A 94 -23.15 6.19 5.71
CA SER A 94 -23.72 6.03 4.38
C SER A 94 -22.64 5.91 3.31
N GLU A 95 -21.65 6.78 3.39
CA GLU A 95 -20.52 6.79 2.46
C GLU A 95 -19.71 5.49 2.54
N LYS A 96 -19.41 4.98 3.73
CA LYS A 96 -18.76 3.67 3.91
C LYS A 96 -19.54 2.52 3.26
N LYS A 97 -20.87 2.52 3.38
CA LYS A 97 -21.73 1.52 2.72
C LYS A 97 -21.65 1.63 1.18
N ALA A 98 -21.70 2.85 0.65
CA ALA A 98 -21.59 3.08 -0.79
C ALA A 98 -20.23 2.61 -1.32
N ILE A 99 -19.14 2.92 -0.63
CA ILE A 99 -17.78 2.46 -0.93
C ILE A 99 -17.72 0.91 -0.94
N GLU A 100 -18.28 0.24 0.08
CA GLU A 100 -18.31 -1.23 0.14
C GLU A 100 -19.14 -1.84 -0.99
N MET A 101 -20.26 -1.23 -1.36
CA MET A 101 -21.11 -1.68 -2.47
C MET A 101 -20.39 -1.56 -3.81
N THR A 102 -19.73 -0.42 -4.07
CA THR A 102 -18.95 -0.22 -5.29
C THR A 102 -17.80 -1.24 -5.38
N ALA A 103 -17.07 -1.48 -4.29
CA ALA A 103 -16.01 -2.49 -4.26
C ALA A 103 -16.54 -3.91 -4.56
N LYS A 104 -17.70 -4.29 -4.00
CA LYS A 104 -18.34 -5.58 -4.32
C LYS A 104 -18.72 -5.70 -5.79
N ALA A 105 -19.27 -4.63 -6.38
CA ALA A 105 -19.61 -4.59 -7.79
C ALA A 105 -18.35 -4.77 -8.67
N LEU A 106 -17.25 -4.09 -8.34
CA LEU A 106 -15.98 -4.23 -9.05
C LEU A 106 -15.41 -5.65 -8.97
N LEU A 107 -15.47 -6.29 -7.78
CA LEU A 107 -15.08 -7.69 -7.64
C LEU A 107 -15.94 -8.63 -8.49
N ALA A 108 -17.24 -8.35 -8.63
CA ALA A 108 -18.15 -9.12 -9.48
C ALA A 108 -17.80 -8.99 -10.99
N THR A 109 -17.15 -7.90 -11.42
CA THR A 109 -16.63 -7.77 -12.80
C THR A 109 -15.34 -8.56 -13.03
N GLY A 110 -14.80 -9.20 -12.00
CA GLY A 110 -13.57 -9.98 -12.07
C GLY A 110 -12.29 -9.18 -11.80
N MET A 111 -12.40 -7.97 -11.22
CA MET A 111 -11.23 -7.28 -10.68
C MET A 111 -10.60 -8.09 -9.56
N GLN A 112 -9.27 -8.05 -9.45
CA GLN A 112 -8.55 -8.93 -8.54
C GLN A 112 -8.80 -8.58 -7.07
N ARG A 113 -9.15 -9.62 -6.33
CA ARG A 113 -9.27 -9.59 -4.89
C ARG A 113 -7.94 -10.03 -4.27
N LEU A 114 -7.52 -9.37 -3.19
CA LEU A 114 -6.47 -9.88 -2.33
C LEU A 114 -6.94 -11.16 -1.61
N ASP A 115 -6.01 -12.07 -1.40
CA ASP A 115 -6.26 -13.23 -0.55
C ASP A 115 -6.67 -12.78 0.87
N PRO A 116 -7.49 -13.54 1.60
CA PRO A 116 -7.94 -13.16 2.94
C PRO A 116 -6.81 -12.81 3.92
N ILE A 117 -5.70 -13.52 3.86
CA ILE A 117 -4.54 -13.25 4.73
C ILE A 117 -3.85 -11.95 4.31
N GLU A 118 -3.55 -11.81 3.03
CA GLU A 118 -2.95 -10.58 2.46
C GLU A 118 -3.79 -9.35 2.81
N TRP A 119 -5.12 -9.47 2.60
CA TRP A 119 -6.03 -8.38 2.90
C TRP A 119 -6.03 -8.01 4.38
N ARG A 120 -6.03 -9.00 5.30
CA ARG A 120 -5.99 -8.75 6.75
C ARG A 120 -4.75 -7.95 7.13
N VAL A 121 -3.59 -8.33 6.60
CA VAL A 121 -2.32 -7.65 6.86
C VAL A 121 -2.31 -6.24 6.27
N VAL A 122 -2.65 -6.09 4.98
CA VAL A 122 -2.69 -4.78 4.33
C VAL A 122 -3.68 -3.83 5.02
N ASN A 123 -4.84 -4.34 5.44
CA ASN A 123 -5.83 -3.55 6.17
C ASN A 123 -5.32 -3.10 7.54
N ALA A 124 -4.66 -3.99 8.31
CA ALA A 124 -4.10 -3.62 9.61
C ALA A 124 -3.00 -2.56 9.49
N LEU A 125 -2.13 -2.67 8.49
CA LEU A 125 -1.09 -1.68 8.22
C LEU A 125 -1.69 -0.33 7.77
N ALA A 126 -2.78 -0.35 7.00
CA ALA A 126 -3.49 0.87 6.60
C ALA A 126 -4.18 1.55 7.80
N GLU A 127 -4.85 0.79 8.66
CA GLU A 127 -5.48 1.30 9.89
C GLU A 127 -4.45 1.91 10.85
N ASP A 128 -3.24 1.35 10.90
CA ASP A 128 -2.11 1.90 11.68
C ASP A 128 -1.47 3.14 11.03
N GLY A 129 -1.92 3.54 9.84
CA GLY A 129 -1.46 4.75 9.17
C GLY A 129 -0.20 4.61 8.33
N ILE A 130 0.30 3.40 8.11
CA ILE A 130 1.55 3.14 7.36
C ILE A 130 1.57 3.89 6.02
N PHE A 131 0.49 3.79 5.25
CA PHE A 131 0.43 4.41 3.91
C PHE A 131 0.28 5.93 3.98
N ARG A 132 -0.38 6.48 5.01
CA ARG A 132 -0.45 7.92 5.27
C ARG A 132 0.92 8.51 5.61
N LEU A 133 1.72 7.76 6.33
CA LEU A 133 3.07 8.13 6.76
C LEU A 133 4.15 7.85 5.70
N GLY A 134 3.75 7.57 4.46
CA GLY A 134 4.66 7.43 3.33
C GLY A 134 5.13 6.01 3.05
N GLY A 135 4.55 4.99 3.70
CA GLY A 135 4.74 3.59 3.31
C GLY A 135 4.15 3.33 1.93
N VAL A 136 4.83 2.51 1.14
CA VAL A 136 4.47 2.14 -0.23
C VAL A 136 4.45 0.63 -0.33
N LEU A 137 3.33 0.04 -0.73
CA LEU A 137 3.30 -1.37 -1.10
C LEU A 137 4.21 -1.58 -2.30
N VAL A 138 5.04 -2.61 -2.25
CA VAL A 138 5.85 -3.07 -3.37
C VAL A 138 5.64 -4.57 -3.59
N GLY A 139 6.40 -5.22 -4.44
CA GLY A 139 6.25 -6.65 -4.67
C GLY A 139 4.94 -7.05 -5.36
N THR A 140 4.51 -8.29 -5.16
CA THR A 140 3.39 -8.91 -5.89
C THR A 140 2.04 -8.26 -5.59
N ILE A 141 1.80 -7.86 -4.34
CA ILE A 141 0.53 -7.22 -3.96
C ILE A 141 0.41 -5.85 -4.64
N ALA A 142 1.48 -5.06 -4.68
CA ALA A 142 1.49 -3.80 -5.40
C ALA A 142 1.19 -4.00 -6.90
N PHE A 143 1.78 -5.02 -7.52
CA PHE A 143 1.50 -5.34 -8.93
C PHE A 143 0.01 -5.60 -9.20
N ARG A 144 -0.67 -6.32 -8.31
CA ARG A 144 -2.12 -6.55 -8.41
C ARG A 144 -2.94 -5.27 -8.22
N CYS A 145 -2.53 -4.41 -7.31
CA CYS A 145 -3.16 -3.11 -7.13
C CYS A 145 -2.93 -2.20 -8.35
N ILE A 146 -1.73 -2.23 -8.95
CA ILE A 146 -1.41 -1.52 -10.19
C ILE A 146 -2.25 -2.03 -11.36
N ALA A 147 -2.42 -3.36 -11.50
CA ALA A 147 -3.29 -3.94 -12.52
C ALA A 147 -4.72 -3.39 -12.42
N THR A 148 -5.26 -3.34 -11.22
CA THR A 148 -6.61 -2.79 -10.95
C THR A 148 -6.66 -1.28 -11.21
N LEU A 149 -5.63 -0.53 -10.85
CA LEU A 149 -5.50 0.91 -11.09
C LEU A 149 -5.50 1.23 -12.59
N LEU A 150 -4.78 0.44 -13.39
CA LEU A 150 -4.77 0.56 -14.86
C LEU A 150 -6.06 0.05 -15.51
N GLY A 151 -6.94 -0.57 -14.73
CA GLY A 151 -8.15 -1.20 -15.25
C GLY A 151 -7.84 -2.35 -16.21
N ALA A 152 -6.75 -3.09 -15.95
CA ALA A 152 -6.27 -4.19 -16.77
C ALA A 152 -6.28 -5.51 -16.02
N ARG A 153 -6.53 -6.61 -16.74
CA ARG A 153 -6.36 -7.96 -16.24
C ARG A 153 -5.05 -8.52 -16.77
N PHE A 154 -4.12 -8.82 -15.86
CA PHE A 154 -2.85 -9.43 -16.20
C PHE A 154 -2.85 -10.91 -15.85
N PRO A 155 -2.46 -11.81 -16.75
CA PRO A 155 -2.32 -13.22 -16.45
C PRO A 155 -1.34 -13.49 -15.29
N SER A 156 -0.21 -12.78 -15.27
CA SER A 156 0.82 -12.88 -14.24
C SER A 156 0.39 -12.39 -12.86
N ALA A 157 -0.71 -11.62 -12.77
CA ALA A 157 -1.21 -11.10 -11.50
C ALA A 157 -1.97 -12.13 -10.64
N SER A 158 -2.31 -13.29 -11.20
CA SER A 158 -3.03 -14.35 -10.48
C SER A 158 -2.18 -15.11 -9.46
N ALA A 159 -0.86 -14.90 -9.44
CA ALA A 159 0.03 -15.58 -8.51
C ALA A 159 -0.22 -15.13 -7.06
N VAL A 160 -0.58 -16.08 -6.20
CA VAL A 160 -0.64 -15.87 -4.74
C VAL A 160 0.78 -15.66 -4.22
N THR A 161 0.93 -14.76 -3.27
CA THR A 161 2.21 -14.50 -2.60
C THR A 161 2.10 -14.82 -1.12
N ALA A 162 3.21 -15.20 -0.51
CA ALA A 162 3.31 -15.44 0.93
C ALA A 162 3.96 -14.26 1.67
N ASP A 163 4.07 -13.11 1.01
CA ASP A 163 4.74 -11.92 1.53
C ASP A 163 3.96 -10.64 1.25
N VAL A 164 4.06 -9.70 2.18
CA VAL A 164 3.67 -8.29 2.04
C VAL A 164 4.91 -7.44 2.21
N ASP A 165 5.30 -6.76 1.14
CA ASP A 165 6.47 -5.88 1.13
C ASP A 165 6.02 -4.43 1.25
N VAL A 166 6.52 -3.71 2.24
CA VAL A 166 6.30 -2.27 2.44
C VAL A 166 7.62 -1.54 2.36
N ALA A 167 7.74 -0.67 1.38
CA ALA A 167 8.90 0.20 1.22
C ALA A 167 8.62 1.60 1.80
N GLY A 168 9.67 2.25 2.29
CA GLY A 168 9.60 3.63 2.72
C GLY A 168 10.98 4.28 2.78
N LYS A 169 11.03 5.59 2.70
CA LYS A 169 12.22 6.38 2.99
C LYS A 169 11.95 7.32 4.15
N THR A 170 12.95 7.57 4.98
CA THR A 170 12.83 8.57 6.04
C THR A 170 12.57 9.95 5.43
N ILE A 171 11.50 10.58 5.88
CA ILE A 171 11.13 11.95 5.48
C ILE A 171 11.65 12.90 6.55
N SER A 172 12.38 13.94 6.14
CA SER A 172 12.80 15.01 7.04
C SER A 172 11.63 15.96 7.27
N VAL A 173 10.76 15.62 8.22
CA VAL A 173 9.67 16.51 8.66
C VAL A 173 9.99 16.98 10.07
N GLY A 174 9.85 18.28 10.32
CA GLY A 174 10.20 18.90 11.61
C GLY A 174 9.37 18.42 12.79
N ILE A 175 8.14 17.96 12.55
CA ILE A 175 7.24 17.38 13.56
C ILE A 175 6.50 16.22 12.90
N ILE A 176 6.64 15.01 13.46
CA ILE A 176 5.81 13.86 13.11
C ILE A 176 4.74 13.74 14.18
N PRO A 177 3.49 14.14 13.91
CA PRO A 177 2.44 14.17 14.93
C PRO A 177 1.93 12.76 15.29
N GLU A 178 2.17 11.79 14.44
CA GLU A 178 1.72 10.40 14.59
C GLU A 178 2.86 9.47 14.18
N VAL A 179 3.14 8.45 14.98
CA VAL A 179 4.10 7.40 14.64
C VAL A 179 3.29 6.10 14.51
N ALA A 180 3.41 5.45 13.37
CA ALA A 180 2.84 4.11 13.19
C ALA A 180 3.59 3.11 14.07
N CYS A 181 2.91 2.03 14.45
CA CYS A 181 3.52 0.91 15.16
C CYS A 181 3.18 -0.41 14.46
N PRO A 182 3.87 -0.74 13.34
CA PRO A 182 3.58 -1.92 12.53
C PRO A 182 3.57 -3.21 13.34
N GLN A 183 4.46 -3.33 14.32
CA GLN A 183 4.49 -4.50 15.19
C GLN A 183 3.18 -4.67 15.94
N THR A 184 2.68 -3.62 16.59
CA THR A 184 1.39 -3.66 17.30
C THR A 184 0.21 -3.93 16.35
N ALA A 185 0.26 -3.39 15.13
CA ALA A 185 -0.75 -3.66 14.12
C ALA A 185 -0.79 -5.15 13.72
N LEU A 186 0.39 -5.77 13.57
CA LEU A 186 0.52 -7.20 13.24
C LEU A 186 0.13 -8.11 14.43
N GLU A 187 0.48 -7.73 15.66
CA GLU A 187 0.10 -8.46 16.88
C GLU A 187 -1.43 -8.54 17.03
N ARG A 188 -2.15 -7.45 16.75
CA ARG A 188 -3.62 -7.39 16.80
C ARG A 188 -4.31 -8.35 15.82
N LEU A 189 -3.61 -8.86 14.81
CA LEU A 189 -4.17 -9.85 13.89
C LEU A 189 -4.35 -11.24 14.50
N GLU A 190 -3.74 -11.49 15.68
CA GLU A 190 -3.77 -12.79 16.37
C GLU A 190 -3.25 -13.96 15.50
N MET A 191 -2.40 -13.64 14.51
CA MET A 191 -1.74 -14.62 13.63
C MET A 191 -0.37 -15.06 14.17
N GLY A 192 0.00 -14.57 15.37
CA GLY A 192 1.26 -14.88 16.01
C GLY A 192 2.48 -14.36 15.27
N PHE A 193 2.37 -13.20 14.62
CA PHE A 193 3.52 -12.55 14.00
C PHE A 193 4.60 -12.28 15.03
N SER A 194 5.83 -12.66 14.71
CA SER A 194 7.02 -12.39 15.50
C SER A 194 8.14 -11.84 14.63
N PRO A 195 8.96 -10.92 15.16
CA PRO A 195 10.11 -10.42 14.44
C PRO A 195 11.11 -11.55 14.18
N MET A 196 11.69 -11.56 12.98
CA MET A 196 12.71 -12.52 12.60
C MET A 196 14.10 -12.05 13.07
N MET A 197 14.95 -13.03 13.40
CA MET A 197 16.36 -12.78 13.65
C MET A 197 17.06 -12.55 12.31
N GLU A 198 17.79 -11.46 12.21
CA GLU A 198 18.61 -11.11 11.05
C GLU A 198 20.10 -11.28 11.39
N SER A 199 20.94 -11.47 10.35
CA SER A 199 22.38 -11.54 10.54
C SER A 199 22.98 -10.24 11.08
N ASP A 200 22.38 -9.11 10.72
CA ASP A 200 22.67 -7.79 11.29
C ASP A 200 21.63 -7.48 12.39
N PRO A 201 22.07 -7.36 13.67
CA PRO A 201 21.16 -7.02 14.77
C PRO A 201 20.42 -5.68 14.57
N ALA A 202 20.95 -4.75 13.78
CA ALA A 202 20.32 -3.48 13.47
C ALA A 202 19.03 -3.64 12.63
N LEU A 203 18.86 -4.78 11.97
CA LEU A 203 17.69 -5.12 11.17
C LEU A 203 16.63 -5.94 11.93
N TYR A 204 16.86 -6.24 13.21
CA TYR A 204 15.86 -6.96 14.02
C TYR A 204 14.53 -6.19 14.05
N GLY A 205 13.46 -6.84 13.61
CA GLY A 205 12.13 -6.22 13.47
C GLY A 205 11.87 -5.60 12.09
N SER A 206 12.78 -5.76 11.12
CA SER A 206 12.50 -5.39 9.70
C SER A 206 11.64 -6.43 8.97
N ARG A 207 11.58 -7.65 9.50
CA ARG A 207 10.76 -8.77 9.01
C ARG A 207 9.95 -9.39 10.12
N PHE A 208 8.72 -9.74 9.80
CA PHE A 208 7.82 -10.47 10.69
C PHE A 208 7.31 -11.73 9.99
N LYS A 209 7.34 -12.86 10.69
CA LYS A 209 6.80 -14.12 10.20
C LYS A 209 5.60 -14.52 11.03
N ALA A 210 4.51 -14.95 10.38
CA ALA A 210 3.35 -15.52 11.06
C ALA A 210 3.73 -16.87 11.70
N ARG A 211 3.08 -17.21 12.83
CA ARG A 211 3.34 -18.47 13.53
C ARG A 211 3.02 -19.68 12.67
N GLU A 212 1.94 -19.60 11.94
CA GLU A 212 1.49 -20.68 11.06
C GLU A 212 1.75 -20.30 9.60
N GLY A 213 2.42 -21.19 8.86
CA GLY A 213 2.73 -21.00 7.45
C GLY A 213 4.00 -20.20 7.18
N GLU A 214 4.16 -19.82 5.92
CA GLU A 214 5.33 -19.08 5.43
C GLU A 214 5.05 -17.58 5.20
N PHE A 215 3.92 -17.07 5.73
CA PHE A 215 3.52 -15.69 5.46
C PHE A 215 4.40 -14.69 6.21
N MET A 216 4.92 -13.71 5.47
CA MET A 216 5.87 -12.71 5.99
C MET A 216 5.42 -11.30 5.69
N VAL A 217 5.88 -10.36 6.50
CA VAL A 217 5.81 -8.92 6.25
C VAL A 217 7.23 -8.37 6.29
N GLU A 218 7.64 -7.69 5.24
CA GLU A 218 8.99 -7.11 5.13
C GLU A 218 8.91 -5.59 5.01
N PHE A 219 9.78 -4.89 5.75
CA PHE A 219 9.96 -3.45 5.64
C PHE A 219 11.27 -3.15 4.94
N LEU A 220 11.20 -2.34 3.88
CA LEU A 220 12.28 -2.10 2.94
C LEU A 220 12.59 -0.60 2.87
N THR A 221 13.85 -0.25 2.67
CA THR A 221 14.28 1.15 2.50
C THR A 221 15.31 1.25 1.36
N PRO A 222 15.40 2.39 0.67
CA PRO A 222 16.45 2.60 -0.31
C PRO A 222 17.85 2.48 0.30
N LEU A 223 18.72 1.71 -0.36
CA LEU A 223 20.12 1.69 -0.03
C LEU A 223 20.77 3.00 -0.47
N THR A 224 21.27 3.77 0.49
CA THR A 224 22.01 5.01 0.23
C THR A 224 23.51 4.77 0.37
N GLY A 225 24.29 5.06 -0.68
CA GLY A 225 25.75 4.92 -0.67
C GLY A 225 26.24 3.54 -1.16
N ARG A 226 27.46 3.16 -0.72
CA ARG A 226 28.07 1.90 -1.12
C ARG A 226 27.52 0.73 -0.30
N GLU A 227 27.35 -0.42 -0.93
CA GLU A 227 26.84 -1.67 -0.35
C GLU A 227 27.65 -2.16 0.88
N THR A 228 28.92 -1.75 0.96
CA THR A 228 29.86 -2.11 2.03
C THR A 228 29.85 -1.19 3.25
N ALA A 229 28.96 -0.22 3.30
CA ALA A 229 28.85 0.68 4.47
C ALA A 229 28.12 -0.05 5.61
N THR A 230 28.87 -0.86 6.37
CA THR A 230 28.41 -1.46 7.63
C THR A 230 28.05 -0.36 8.62
N GLY A 231 26.84 -0.45 9.23
CA GLY A 231 26.43 0.45 10.32
C GLY A 231 25.55 1.62 9.92
N GLN A 232 25.04 1.70 8.70
CA GLN A 232 23.98 2.65 8.38
C GLN A 232 22.71 2.26 9.14
N ARG A 233 22.18 3.17 9.95
CA ARG A 233 20.85 3.01 10.53
C ARG A 233 19.80 3.00 9.42
N THR A 234 19.30 1.84 9.13
CA THR A 234 18.25 1.60 8.15
C THR A 234 16.90 1.62 8.86
N GLU A 235 16.46 2.80 9.26
CA GLU A 235 15.20 3.00 9.97
C GLU A 235 14.29 3.91 9.14
N ILE A 236 13.04 3.52 8.99
CA ILE A 236 12.00 4.41 8.48
C ILE A 236 11.40 5.13 9.69
N ARG A 237 11.95 6.31 10.02
CA ARG A 237 11.65 7.02 11.28
C ARG A 237 10.17 7.24 11.52
N GLN A 238 9.43 7.68 10.51
CA GLN A 238 7.99 7.93 10.64
C GLN A 238 7.16 6.65 10.84
N LEU A 239 7.73 5.49 10.53
CA LEU A 239 7.12 4.20 10.79
C LEU A 239 7.67 3.53 12.06
N GLY A 240 8.68 4.13 12.69
CA GLY A 240 9.31 3.62 13.91
C GLY A 240 9.88 2.20 13.76
N ILE A 241 10.35 1.83 12.56
CA ILE A 241 10.73 0.45 12.27
C ILE A 241 12.05 0.36 11.50
N PRO A 242 12.92 -0.61 11.83
CA PRO A 242 14.06 -0.97 11.01
C PRO A 242 13.59 -1.50 9.64
N ALA A 243 14.40 -1.30 8.62
CA ALA A 243 14.06 -1.70 7.26
C ALA A 243 15.29 -2.22 6.50
N ILE A 244 15.09 -3.19 5.64
CA ILE A 244 16.13 -3.80 4.84
C ILE A 244 16.52 -2.86 3.70
N PRO A 245 17.79 -2.47 3.57
CA PRO A 245 18.22 -1.60 2.50
C PRO A 245 18.29 -2.36 1.17
N LEU A 246 17.60 -1.86 0.16
CA LEU A 246 17.62 -2.42 -1.19
C LEU A 246 18.06 -1.41 -2.24
N ARG A 247 18.90 -1.87 -3.18
CA ARG A 247 19.30 -1.08 -4.35
C ARG A 247 18.10 -0.85 -5.27
N PHE A 248 18.14 0.29 -5.96
CA PHE A 248 17.13 0.69 -6.95
C PHE A 248 15.74 0.96 -6.38
N LEU A 249 15.55 0.79 -5.08
CA LEU A 249 14.25 1.00 -4.43
C LEU A 249 13.86 2.47 -4.40
N ASP A 250 14.84 3.39 -4.32
CA ASP A 250 14.63 4.84 -4.40
C ASP A 250 13.92 5.26 -5.69
N TYR A 251 14.31 4.66 -6.81
CA TYR A 251 13.67 4.87 -8.10
C TYR A 251 12.23 4.33 -8.12
N LEU A 252 12.02 3.14 -7.55
CA LEU A 252 10.72 2.48 -7.54
C LEU A 252 9.67 3.28 -6.77
N ILE A 253 10.04 3.78 -5.58
CA ILE A 253 9.10 4.44 -4.65
C ILE A 253 9.07 5.96 -4.75
N GLU A 254 9.68 6.53 -5.77
CA GLU A 254 9.59 7.95 -6.05
C GLU A 254 8.20 8.27 -6.61
N GLU A 255 7.53 9.28 -6.01
CA GLU A 255 6.19 9.73 -6.38
C GLU A 255 5.14 8.61 -6.48
N PRO A 256 4.92 7.86 -5.40
CA PRO A 256 3.97 6.74 -5.43
C PRO A 256 2.54 7.22 -5.61
N LEU A 257 1.72 6.42 -6.29
CA LEU A 257 0.32 6.70 -6.56
C LEU A 257 -0.60 6.07 -5.53
N PRO A 258 -1.75 6.71 -5.22
CA PRO A 258 -2.81 6.08 -4.47
C PRO A 258 -3.48 4.99 -5.30
N ALA A 259 -3.83 3.87 -4.67
CA ALA A 259 -4.53 2.76 -5.28
C ALA A 259 -5.45 2.08 -4.29
N VAL A 260 -6.34 1.22 -4.78
CA VAL A 260 -7.27 0.45 -3.94
C VAL A 260 -6.89 -1.01 -3.93
N ALA A 261 -6.58 -1.54 -2.77
CA ALA A 261 -6.49 -2.97 -2.52
C ALA A 261 -7.91 -3.52 -2.28
N LEU A 262 -8.43 -4.28 -3.24
CA LEU A 262 -9.78 -4.87 -3.15
C LEU A 262 -9.74 -6.15 -2.30
N GLY A 263 -10.69 -6.26 -1.37
CA GLY A 263 -10.79 -7.41 -0.48
C GLY A 263 -12.17 -7.47 0.19
N ARG A 264 -12.21 -7.84 1.47
CA ARG A 264 -13.45 -7.81 2.27
C ARG A 264 -14.05 -6.41 2.34
N ARG A 265 -13.17 -5.40 2.47
CA ARG A 265 -13.43 -3.98 2.29
C ARG A 265 -12.35 -3.42 1.38
N PRO A 266 -12.60 -2.35 0.64
CA PRO A 266 -11.54 -1.67 -0.09
C PRO A 266 -10.61 -0.95 0.89
N VAL A 267 -9.31 -1.02 0.62
CA VAL A 267 -8.28 -0.38 1.45
C VAL A 267 -7.48 0.58 0.56
N LEU A 268 -7.39 1.83 0.97
CA LEU A 268 -6.53 2.81 0.31
C LEU A 268 -5.06 2.49 0.64
N VAL A 269 -4.26 2.33 -0.39
CA VAL A 269 -2.83 2.04 -0.30
C VAL A 269 -2.03 2.98 -1.21
N ARG A 270 -0.72 2.98 -1.07
CA ARG A 270 0.18 3.62 -2.02
C ARG A 270 0.98 2.56 -2.75
N VAL A 271 1.12 2.72 -4.06
CA VAL A 271 1.88 1.81 -4.92
C VAL A 271 2.84 2.61 -5.80
N PRO A 272 3.91 2.01 -6.32
CA PRO A 272 4.77 2.66 -7.28
C PRO A 272 4.00 3.08 -8.55
N GLN A 273 4.51 4.09 -9.24
CA GLN A 273 4.03 4.40 -10.59
C GLN A 273 4.17 3.17 -11.50
N PRO A 274 3.15 2.82 -12.30
CA PRO A 274 3.16 1.61 -13.13
C PRO A 274 4.37 1.53 -14.07
N ALA A 275 4.76 2.65 -14.66
CA ALA A 275 5.90 2.75 -15.56
C ALA A 275 7.22 2.51 -14.84
N ARG A 276 7.42 3.13 -13.68
CA ARG A 276 8.61 2.88 -12.83
C ARG A 276 8.67 1.45 -12.33
N TYR A 277 7.52 0.87 -11.99
CA TYR A 277 7.45 -0.53 -11.61
C TYR A 277 7.90 -1.45 -12.75
N ALA A 278 7.44 -1.21 -13.98
CA ALA A 278 7.83 -1.99 -15.15
C ALA A 278 9.35 -1.95 -15.39
N VAL A 279 9.95 -0.76 -15.40
CA VAL A 279 11.40 -0.60 -15.59
C VAL A 279 12.21 -1.19 -14.43
N HIS A 280 11.77 -0.98 -13.19
CA HIS A 280 12.42 -1.56 -12.02
C HIS A 280 12.45 -3.09 -12.08
N LYS A 281 11.40 -3.73 -12.59
CA LYS A 281 11.35 -5.19 -12.77
C LYS A 281 12.37 -5.70 -13.77
N LEU A 282 12.69 -4.95 -14.81
CA LEU A 282 13.80 -5.27 -15.73
C LEU A 282 15.14 -5.30 -15.00
N ILE A 283 15.37 -4.30 -14.15
CA ILE A 283 16.63 -4.15 -13.40
C ILE A 283 16.79 -5.31 -12.41
N VAL A 284 15.80 -5.54 -11.54
CA VAL A 284 15.91 -6.55 -10.48
C VAL A 284 15.94 -7.98 -11.02
N ALA A 285 15.32 -8.24 -12.17
CA ALA A 285 15.40 -9.55 -12.82
C ALA A 285 16.85 -9.93 -13.16
N ARG A 286 17.72 -8.94 -13.44
CA ARG A 286 19.14 -9.15 -13.76
C ARG A 286 20.03 -9.25 -12.53
N GLU A 287 19.59 -8.72 -11.40
CA GLU A 287 20.32 -8.79 -10.14
C GLU A 287 20.05 -10.11 -9.37
N ARG A 288 19.08 -10.91 -9.81
CA ARG A 288 18.78 -12.19 -9.16
C ARG A 288 19.84 -13.24 -9.46
N GLU A 289 20.20 -14.00 -8.45
CA GLU A 289 21.07 -15.17 -8.58
C GLU A 289 20.43 -16.26 -9.46
N LYS A 290 21.27 -17.13 -10.05
CA LYS A 290 20.79 -18.23 -10.91
C LYS A 290 19.78 -19.15 -10.21
N ALA A 291 19.93 -19.35 -8.90
CA ALA A 291 18.98 -20.13 -8.10
C ALA A 291 17.57 -19.49 -8.04
N ALA A 292 17.44 -18.20 -8.31
CA ALA A 292 16.16 -17.47 -8.32
C ALA A 292 15.63 -17.24 -9.75
N ALA A 293 15.95 -18.08 -10.71
CA ALA A 293 15.57 -17.93 -12.12
C ALA A 293 14.04 -17.80 -12.32
N LEU A 294 13.22 -18.54 -11.57
CA LEU A 294 11.75 -18.44 -11.63
C LEU A 294 11.26 -17.05 -11.17
N LYS A 295 11.89 -16.48 -10.13
CA LYS A 295 11.57 -15.12 -9.69
C LYS A 295 11.99 -14.08 -10.73
N ALA A 296 13.14 -14.27 -11.37
CA ALA A 296 13.60 -13.42 -12.46
C ALA A 296 12.64 -13.46 -13.66
N GLN A 297 12.18 -14.65 -14.05
CA GLN A 297 11.19 -14.80 -15.12
C GLN A 297 9.87 -14.11 -14.76
N LYS A 298 9.37 -14.27 -13.52
CA LYS A 298 8.16 -13.58 -13.04
C LYS A 298 8.32 -12.06 -13.09
N ASP A 299 9.51 -11.53 -12.72
CA ASP A 299 9.78 -10.09 -12.80
C ASP A 299 9.72 -9.58 -14.25
N LEU A 300 10.30 -10.32 -15.20
CA LEU A 300 10.22 -9.98 -16.63
C LEU A 300 8.80 -10.07 -17.18
N GLU A 301 8.01 -11.07 -16.78
CA GLU A 301 6.60 -11.22 -17.16
C GLU A 301 5.76 -10.04 -16.66
N GLN A 302 5.94 -9.64 -15.40
CA GLN A 302 5.27 -8.47 -14.84
C GLN A 302 5.64 -7.18 -15.58
N SER A 303 6.91 -7.02 -15.95
CA SER A 303 7.35 -5.89 -16.77
C SER A 303 6.70 -5.89 -18.15
N PHE A 304 6.64 -7.05 -18.80
CA PHE A 304 6.04 -7.23 -20.12
C PHE A 304 4.54 -6.87 -20.09
N ASP A 305 3.79 -7.40 -19.15
CA ASP A 305 2.36 -7.13 -19.00
C ASP A 305 2.10 -5.62 -18.82
N LEU A 306 2.90 -4.95 -17.97
CA LEU A 306 2.77 -3.51 -17.75
C LEU A 306 3.12 -2.71 -19.01
N GLN A 307 4.23 -3.03 -19.68
CA GLN A 307 4.63 -2.31 -20.90
C GLN A 307 3.57 -2.43 -21.99
N ARG A 308 2.96 -3.61 -22.16
CA ARG A 308 1.86 -3.82 -23.15
C ARG A 308 0.66 -2.91 -22.92
N VAL A 309 0.34 -2.63 -21.68
CA VAL A 309 -0.77 -1.72 -21.33
C VAL A 309 -0.35 -0.28 -21.45
N LEU A 310 0.83 0.06 -20.93
CA LEU A 310 1.31 1.43 -20.88
C LEU A 310 1.60 2.01 -22.28
N VAL A 311 2.12 1.21 -23.22
CA VAL A 311 2.28 1.62 -24.62
C VAL A 311 0.96 2.12 -25.24
N LYS A 312 -0.18 1.60 -24.75
CA LYS A 312 -1.52 1.99 -25.26
C LYS A 312 -2.18 3.09 -24.44
N LEU A 313 -1.98 3.08 -23.12
CA LEU A 313 -2.70 3.97 -22.20
C LEU A 313 -1.90 5.22 -21.84
N ASP A 314 -0.60 5.10 -21.69
CA ASP A 314 0.29 6.16 -21.19
C ASP A 314 1.74 5.94 -21.67
N PRO A 315 1.98 6.06 -22.98
CA PRO A 315 3.31 5.86 -23.56
C PRO A 315 4.33 6.91 -23.10
N GLU A 316 3.87 8.10 -22.74
CA GLU A 316 4.74 9.20 -22.28
C GLU A 316 5.35 8.87 -20.93
N SER A 317 4.54 8.47 -19.95
CA SER A 317 5.05 8.04 -18.63
C SER A 317 5.99 6.83 -18.73
N LEU A 318 5.74 5.92 -19.69
CA LEU A 318 6.65 4.80 -19.91
C LEU A 318 8.00 5.26 -20.44
N ALA A 319 8.01 6.14 -21.44
CA ALA A 319 9.24 6.71 -22.00
C ALA A 319 10.03 7.49 -20.95
N GLU A 320 9.36 8.35 -20.18
CA GLU A 320 9.97 9.09 -19.06
C GLU A 320 10.61 8.15 -18.02
N ALA A 321 9.91 7.08 -17.64
CA ALA A 321 10.44 6.11 -16.68
C ALA A 321 11.74 5.46 -17.16
N PHE A 322 11.83 5.12 -18.46
CA PHE A 322 13.08 4.61 -19.06
C PHE A 322 14.17 5.68 -19.03
N GLU A 323 13.87 6.90 -19.46
CA GLU A 323 14.83 8.02 -19.49
C GLU A 323 15.39 8.31 -18.09
N VAL A 324 14.53 8.45 -17.10
CA VAL A 324 14.94 8.68 -15.71
C VAL A 324 15.82 7.54 -15.20
N ALA A 325 15.55 6.29 -15.54
CA ALA A 325 16.38 5.16 -15.12
C ALA A 325 17.78 5.21 -15.79
N ILE A 326 17.84 5.46 -17.09
CA ILE A 326 19.10 5.46 -17.87
C ILE A 326 19.99 6.64 -17.45
N THR A 327 19.41 7.81 -17.20
CA THR A 327 20.16 9.01 -16.78
C THR A 327 20.79 8.90 -15.38
N ARG A 328 20.43 7.89 -14.59
CA ARG A 328 21.09 7.60 -13.29
C ARG A 328 22.50 7.03 -13.44
N GLY A 329 22.93 6.74 -14.64
CA GLY A 329 24.32 6.40 -15.00
C GLY A 329 24.48 5.08 -15.73
N PRO A 330 25.72 4.78 -16.24
CA PRO A 330 25.99 3.65 -17.14
C PRO A 330 25.63 2.29 -16.55
N GLY A 331 25.73 2.15 -15.22
CA GLY A 331 25.36 0.91 -14.54
C GLY A 331 23.84 0.65 -14.56
N TRP A 332 23.02 1.70 -14.55
CA TRP A 332 21.58 1.61 -14.69
C TRP A 332 21.18 1.28 -16.13
N GLU A 333 21.71 2.05 -17.10
CA GLU A 333 21.49 1.84 -18.52
C GLU A 333 21.75 0.38 -18.91
N LYS A 334 22.94 -0.15 -18.59
CA LYS A 334 23.30 -1.56 -18.87
C LYS A 334 22.30 -2.56 -18.30
N ARG A 335 21.75 -2.31 -17.11
CA ARG A 335 20.77 -3.21 -16.47
C ARG A 335 19.41 -3.14 -17.14
N VAL A 336 18.95 -1.93 -17.46
CA VAL A 336 17.69 -1.70 -18.17
C VAL A 336 17.73 -2.38 -19.53
N GLU A 337 18.78 -2.14 -20.33
CA GLU A 337 18.96 -2.76 -21.64
C GLU A 337 19.01 -4.29 -21.55
N ALA A 338 19.83 -4.83 -20.66
CA ALA A 338 19.96 -6.29 -20.49
C ALA A 338 18.64 -6.92 -20.02
N GLY A 339 17.85 -6.23 -19.19
CA GLY A 339 16.53 -6.66 -18.76
C GLY A 339 15.52 -6.62 -19.90
N GLN A 340 15.49 -5.54 -20.67
CA GLN A 340 14.64 -5.38 -21.84
C GLN A 340 14.92 -6.45 -22.89
N ASP A 341 16.19 -6.68 -23.22
CA ASP A 341 16.61 -7.75 -24.13
C ASP A 341 16.19 -9.14 -23.67
N ALA A 342 16.32 -9.42 -22.37
CA ALA A 342 15.89 -10.69 -21.82
C ALA A 342 14.36 -10.87 -21.89
N MET A 343 13.59 -9.82 -21.63
CA MET A 343 12.14 -9.80 -21.73
C MET A 343 11.70 -10.03 -23.19
N LEU A 344 12.30 -9.29 -24.14
CA LEU A 344 11.97 -9.41 -25.57
C LEU A 344 12.28 -10.80 -26.11
N ARG A 345 13.35 -11.44 -25.64
CA ARG A 345 13.68 -12.84 -26.02
C ARG A 345 12.68 -13.84 -25.53
N LEU A 346 12.06 -13.62 -24.35
CA LEU A 346 11.09 -14.54 -23.75
C LEU A 346 9.67 -14.36 -24.28
N PHE A 347 9.25 -13.11 -24.47
CA PHE A 347 7.86 -12.77 -24.69
C PHE A 347 7.61 -12.03 -26.03
N GLY A 348 8.64 -11.58 -26.72
CA GLY A 348 8.52 -10.72 -27.91
C GLY A 348 8.30 -9.24 -27.54
N HIS A 349 7.84 -8.46 -28.54
CA HIS A 349 7.52 -7.06 -28.32
C HIS A 349 6.20 -6.90 -27.54
N PRO A 350 6.15 -5.96 -26.58
CA PRO A 350 4.96 -5.69 -25.76
C PRO A 350 3.79 -5.03 -26.53
#